data_4c9864ba1c309c028fd6d4cc6deac274
#
_entry.id   4c9864ba1c309c028fd6d4cc6deac274
#
_cell.length_a   1.000
_cell.length_b   1.000
_cell.length_c   1.000
_cell.angle_alpha   90.00
_cell.angle_beta   90.00
_cell.angle_gamma   90.00
#
_symmetry.space_group_name_H-M   'P 1'
#
loop_
_entity.id
_entity.type
_entity.pdbx_description
1 polymer ?
#
loop_
_entity_poly.entity_id
_entity_poly.type
_entity_poly.pdbx_seq_one_letter_code
_entity_poly.pdbx_strand_id
1 'polypeptide(L)'
;MYRLLNILIVMLFTAHAVCASVAIPYVFVKNYTVDDYKASCQNWGFSLTPDGMLYAANNSGLLAFDGNTWKLYSLPGQEEVTGVTYYNDTIYTRNATMLGGWTRDTDGILHYHPLTTVPPEIRFDPPPVKIPFTLPKEIEDAHPSAFATNGTYFFIGTLTQGLFITSPDGTILQHLSLQNQLQDNIVRFIC
;
A
#
# COMPACT_ATOMS: atom_id res chain seq x y z
N MET A 1 -20.04 44.72 40.96
CA MET A 1 -20.03 44.88 39.48
C MET A 1 -18.79 44.23 38.84
N TYR A 2 -17.58 44.48 39.31
CA TYR A 2 -16.35 43.91 38.72
C TYR A 2 -16.22 42.36 38.83
N ARG A 3 -16.77 41.72 39.88
CA ARG A 3 -16.73 40.25 40.04
C ARG A 3 -17.58 39.51 39.01
N LEU A 4 -18.71 40.06 38.62
CA LEU A 4 -19.61 39.51 37.59
C LEU A 4 -18.99 39.67 36.18
N LEU A 5 -18.30 40.78 35.93
CA LEU A 5 -17.62 41.05 34.69
C LEU A 5 -16.44 40.09 34.46
N ASN A 6 -15.67 39.80 35.53
CA ASN A 6 -14.57 38.83 35.44
C ASN A 6 -15.05 37.39 35.20
N ILE A 7 -16.18 36.98 35.77
CA ILE A 7 -16.78 35.66 35.53
C ILE A 7 -17.28 35.57 34.08
N LEU A 8 -17.86 36.65 33.54
CA LEU A 8 -18.31 36.68 32.15
C LEU A 8 -17.12 36.59 31.15
N ILE A 9 -16.02 37.28 31.45
CA ILE A 9 -14.78 37.20 30.62
C ILE A 9 -14.16 35.80 30.67
N VAL A 10 -14.12 35.16 31.84
CA VAL A 10 -13.62 33.78 31.97
C VAL A 10 -14.50 32.78 31.22
N MET A 11 -15.85 32.95 31.26
CA MET A 11 -16.78 32.12 30.48
C MET A 11 -16.65 32.33 28.98
N LEU A 12 -16.34 33.53 28.51
CA LEU A 12 -16.10 33.81 27.10
C LEU A 12 -14.80 33.16 26.58
N PHE A 13 -13.76 33.04 27.44
CA PHE A 13 -12.50 32.36 27.06
C PHE A 13 -12.57 30.84 27.07
N THR A 14 -13.52 30.24 27.80
CA THR A 14 -13.69 28.77 27.82
C THR A 14 -14.57 28.24 26.69
N ALA A 15 -15.23 29.11 25.91
CA ALA A 15 -16.12 28.73 24.82
C ALA A 15 -15.43 28.53 23.47
N HIS A 16 -14.10 28.69 23.37
CA HIS A 16 -13.33 28.25 22.21
C HIS A 16 -13.01 26.77 22.35
N ALA A 17 -14.05 25.91 22.28
CA ALA A 17 -13.83 24.54 21.88
C ALA A 17 -13.21 24.62 20.48
N VAL A 18 -11.88 24.44 20.41
CA VAL A 18 -11.18 24.20 19.16
C VAL A 18 -11.76 22.90 18.61
N CYS A 19 -12.76 23.01 17.75
CA CYS A 19 -13.15 21.93 16.89
C CYS A 19 -11.92 21.65 15.99
N ALA A 20 -10.99 20.82 16.46
CA ALA A 20 -9.97 20.26 15.62
C ALA A 20 -10.74 19.43 14.58
N SER A 21 -10.99 20.00 13.40
CA SER A 21 -11.48 19.23 12.28
C SER A 21 -10.39 18.21 11.98
N VAL A 22 -10.65 16.95 12.26
CA VAL A 22 -9.82 15.87 11.77
C VAL A 22 -9.89 15.96 10.24
N ALA A 23 -8.80 16.42 9.64
CA ALA A 23 -8.70 16.44 8.18
C ALA A 23 -8.76 14.99 7.72
N ILE A 24 -9.91 14.58 7.16
CA ILE A 24 -10.04 13.25 6.55
C ILE A 24 -9.09 13.25 5.35
N PRO A 25 -8.13 12.31 5.28
CA PRO A 25 -7.21 12.25 4.15
C PRO A 25 -8.03 11.99 2.89
N TYR A 26 -7.92 12.88 1.91
CA TYR A 26 -8.46 12.60 0.59
C TYR A 26 -7.51 11.63 -0.11
N VAL A 27 -7.94 10.38 -0.26
CA VAL A 27 -7.19 9.37 -0.99
C VAL A 27 -7.66 9.40 -2.44
N PHE A 28 -6.74 9.79 -3.33
CA PHE A 28 -6.96 9.67 -4.76
C PHE A 28 -6.70 8.23 -5.19
N VAL A 29 -7.73 7.57 -5.72
CA VAL A 29 -7.63 6.19 -6.24
C VAL A 29 -7.56 6.23 -7.76
N LYS A 30 -6.51 5.63 -8.32
CA LYS A 30 -6.40 5.34 -9.74
C LYS A 30 -6.36 3.82 -9.93
N ASN A 31 -7.32 3.30 -10.65
CA ASN A 31 -7.38 1.89 -10.99
C ASN A 31 -6.63 1.66 -12.30
N TYR A 32 -5.81 0.60 -12.35
CA TYR A 32 -5.13 0.15 -13.56
C TYR A 32 -5.67 -1.22 -13.96
N THR A 33 -6.02 -1.36 -15.22
CA THR A 33 -6.54 -2.59 -15.81
C THR A 33 -5.46 -3.33 -16.59
N VAL A 34 -5.74 -4.56 -16.99
CA VAL A 34 -4.89 -5.34 -17.90
C VAL A 34 -4.59 -4.57 -19.19
N ASP A 35 -5.54 -3.75 -19.65
CA ASP A 35 -5.35 -2.92 -20.84
C ASP A 35 -4.36 -1.78 -20.64
N ASP A 36 -4.15 -1.33 -19.40
CA ASP A 36 -3.17 -0.30 -19.10
C ASP A 36 -1.74 -0.87 -19.04
N TYR A 37 -1.54 -2.01 -18.33
CA TYR A 37 -0.21 -2.58 -18.11
C TYR A 37 0.16 -3.74 -19.05
N LYS A 38 -0.77 -4.21 -19.91
CA LYS A 38 -0.53 -5.18 -20.99
C LYS A 38 0.14 -6.50 -20.53
N ALA A 39 -0.28 -7.02 -19.37
CA ALA A 39 0.22 -8.27 -18.79
C ALA A 39 -0.91 -9.10 -18.20
N SER A 40 -0.61 -10.20 -17.50
CA SER A 40 -1.63 -11.04 -16.86
C SER A 40 -2.41 -10.26 -15.78
N CYS A 41 -3.67 -10.63 -15.58
CA CYS A 41 -4.52 -10.03 -14.54
C CYS A 41 -4.07 -10.36 -13.09
N GLN A 42 -3.21 -11.36 -12.89
CA GLN A 42 -2.76 -11.78 -11.57
C GLN A 42 -1.46 -11.08 -11.18
N ASN A 43 -1.54 -10.24 -10.15
CA ASN A 43 -0.41 -9.66 -9.43
C ASN A 43 -0.30 -10.31 -8.05
N TRP A 44 0.92 -10.71 -7.66
CA TRP A 44 1.20 -11.46 -6.42
C TRP A 44 1.76 -10.58 -5.30
N GLY A 45 2.40 -9.49 -5.65
CA GLY A 45 3.01 -8.59 -4.70
C GLY A 45 3.60 -7.35 -5.37
N PHE A 46 3.94 -6.36 -4.56
CA PHE A 46 4.46 -5.08 -5.02
C PHE A 46 5.68 -4.67 -4.21
N SER A 47 6.54 -3.87 -4.81
CA SER A 47 7.66 -3.23 -4.13
C SER A 47 7.88 -1.83 -4.67
N LEU A 48 8.04 -0.85 -3.78
CA LEU A 48 8.29 0.54 -4.12
C LEU A 48 9.76 0.88 -3.83
N THR A 49 10.40 1.56 -4.77
CA THR A 49 11.76 2.08 -4.59
C THR A 49 11.76 3.50 -4.01
N PRO A 50 12.85 3.96 -3.39
CA PRO A 50 12.94 5.32 -2.85
C PRO A 50 12.77 6.43 -3.90
N ASP A 51 13.08 6.16 -5.16
CA ASP A 51 12.88 7.07 -6.29
C ASP A 51 11.45 7.02 -6.87
N GLY A 52 10.54 6.24 -6.26
CA GLY A 52 9.13 6.21 -6.62
C GLY A 52 8.76 5.22 -7.72
N MET A 53 9.68 4.36 -8.16
CA MET A 53 9.34 3.26 -9.08
C MET A 53 8.57 2.17 -8.35
N LEU A 54 7.44 1.75 -8.92
CA LEU A 54 6.66 0.62 -8.43
C LEU A 54 6.96 -0.62 -9.27
N TYR A 55 7.26 -1.72 -8.60
CA TYR A 55 7.42 -3.03 -9.23
C TYR A 55 6.31 -3.97 -8.78
N ALA A 56 5.76 -4.75 -9.73
CA ALA A 56 4.76 -5.76 -9.43
C ALA A 56 5.20 -7.15 -9.92
N ALA A 57 5.07 -8.13 -9.05
CA ALA A 57 5.20 -9.54 -9.38
C ALA A 57 3.95 -9.99 -10.11
N ASN A 58 4.07 -10.39 -11.39
CA ASN A 58 2.95 -10.73 -12.25
C ASN A 58 3.16 -12.09 -12.92
N ASN A 59 2.08 -12.78 -13.28
CA ASN A 59 2.16 -14.05 -14.03
C ASN A 59 2.88 -13.94 -15.37
N SER A 60 2.98 -12.75 -15.95
CA SER A 60 3.70 -12.52 -17.20
C SER A 60 5.17 -12.12 -17.00
N GLY A 61 5.62 -11.94 -15.74
CA GLY A 61 6.96 -11.48 -15.41
C GLY A 61 7.00 -10.35 -14.38
N LEU A 62 8.01 -9.50 -14.46
CA LEU A 62 8.16 -8.32 -13.62
C LEU A 62 7.56 -7.09 -14.31
N LEU A 63 6.53 -6.50 -13.73
CA LEU A 63 6.02 -5.19 -14.16
C LEU A 63 6.77 -4.08 -13.44
N ALA A 64 7.09 -3.00 -14.15
CA ALA A 64 7.62 -1.75 -13.61
C ALA A 64 6.73 -0.58 -14.00
N PHE A 65 6.50 0.36 -13.08
CA PHE A 65 5.72 1.56 -13.27
C PHE A 65 6.47 2.78 -12.76
N ASP A 66 6.65 3.78 -13.61
CA ASP A 66 7.39 5.01 -13.33
C ASP A 66 6.50 6.18 -12.88
N GLY A 67 5.24 5.91 -12.53
CA GLY A 67 4.22 6.94 -12.23
C GLY A 67 3.37 7.33 -13.46
N ASN A 68 3.81 6.98 -14.67
CA ASN A 68 3.13 7.31 -15.93
C ASN A 68 2.94 6.07 -16.84
N THR A 69 3.98 5.26 -16.98
CA THR A 69 4.05 4.17 -17.97
C THR A 69 4.35 2.83 -17.32
N TRP A 70 3.63 1.80 -17.73
CA TRP A 70 3.91 0.41 -17.37
C TRP A 70 4.87 -0.24 -18.37
N LYS A 71 5.80 -1.03 -17.87
CA LYS A 71 6.72 -1.83 -18.66
C LYS A 71 6.81 -3.24 -18.12
N LEU A 72 6.60 -4.24 -18.98
CA LEU A 72 6.78 -5.65 -18.67
C LEU A 72 8.20 -6.10 -19.00
N TYR A 73 8.82 -6.77 -18.05
CA TYR A 73 10.09 -7.48 -18.19
C TYR A 73 9.83 -8.98 -18.00
N SER A 74 9.93 -9.74 -19.09
CA SER A 74 9.73 -11.19 -19.05
C SER A 74 10.99 -11.88 -18.54
N LEU A 75 10.81 -12.94 -17.73
CA LEU A 75 11.89 -13.84 -17.39
C LEU A 75 12.28 -14.73 -18.57
N PRO A 76 13.51 -15.28 -18.58
CA PRO A 76 13.85 -16.37 -19.48
C PRO A 76 12.84 -17.51 -19.36
N GLY A 77 12.29 -17.99 -20.47
CA GLY A 77 11.24 -19.02 -20.47
C GLY A 77 9.82 -18.50 -20.28
N GLN A 78 9.61 -17.18 -20.19
CA GLN A 78 8.30 -16.54 -19.98
C GLN A 78 7.59 -17.01 -18.69
N GLU A 79 8.37 -17.23 -17.64
CA GLU A 79 7.87 -17.69 -16.35
C GLU A 79 7.25 -16.55 -15.55
N GLU A 80 6.34 -16.93 -14.65
CA GLU A 80 5.70 -16.02 -13.71
C GLU A 80 6.68 -15.49 -12.67
N VAL A 81 6.36 -14.33 -12.09
CA VAL A 81 6.98 -13.79 -10.87
C VAL A 81 5.93 -13.81 -9.78
N THR A 82 6.22 -14.48 -8.66
CA THR A 82 5.30 -14.60 -7.51
C THR A 82 5.74 -13.81 -6.29
N GLY A 83 6.93 -13.21 -6.33
CA GLY A 83 7.39 -12.31 -5.28
C GLY A 83 8.39 -11.31 -5.82
N VAL A 84 8.31 -10.08 -5.33
CA VAL A 84 9.21 -8.98 -5.69
C VAL A 84 9.57 -8.17 -4.45
N THR A 85 10.84 -7.77 -4.35
CA THR A 85 11.28 -6.82 -3.33
C THR A 85 12.48 -6.03 -3.81
N TYR A 86 12.55 -4.77 -3.43
CA TYR A 86 13.69 -3.89 -3.68
C TYR A 86 14.59 -3.85 -2.45
N TYR A 87 15.89 -3.98 -2.67
CA TYR A 87 16.91 -3.82 -1.64
C TYR A 87 18.25 -3.46 -2.25
N ASN A 88 18.91 -2.43 -1.77
CA ASN A 88 20.25 -1.99 -2.20
C ASN A 88 20.41 -1.94 -3.72
N ASP A 89 19.60 -1.10 -4.39
CA ASP A 89 19.60 -0.85 -5.84
C ASP A 89 19.37 -2.08 -6.73
N THR A 90 18.90 -3.17 -6.13
CA THR A 90 18.56 -4.41 -6.83
C THR A 90 17.10 -4.76 -6.58
N ILE A 91 16.39 -5.11 -7.63
CA ILE A 91 15.05 -5.69 -7.54
C ILE A 91 15.23 -7.22 -7.51
N TYR A 92 14.80 -7.83 -6.42
CA TYR A 92 14.79 -9.28 -6.26
C TYR A 92 13.44 -9.84 -6.63
N THR A 93 13.45 -10.93 -7.41
CA THR A 93 12.24 -11.64 -7.81
C THR A 93 12.35 -13.11 -7.50
N ARG A 94 11.22 -13.75 -7.21
CA ARG A 94 11.11 -15.19 -7.05
C ARG A 94 9.88 -15.75 -7.74
N ASN A 95 9.96 -17.06 -8.07
CA ASN A 95 8.80 -17.95 -8.24
C ASN A 95 9.05 -19.27 -7.49
N ALA A 96 8.34 -20.35 -7.83
CA ALA A 96 8.48 -21.64 -7.15
C ALA A 96 9.88 -22.27 -7.33
N THR A 97 10.57 -21.98 -8.40
CA THR A 97 11.83 -22.67 -8.85
C THR A 97 13.01 -21.73 -9.04
N MET A 98 12.77 -20.43 -9.19
CA MET A 98 13.81 -19.47 -9.54
C MET A 98 13.88 -18.30 -8.56
N LEU A 99 15.11 -17.85 -8.36
CA LEU A 99 15.45 -16.56 -7.76
C LEU A 99 16.18 -15.71 -8.79
N GLY A 100 15.88 -14.43 -8.82
CA GLY A 100 16.54 -13.50 -9.73
C GLY A 100 16.81 -12.15 -9.09
N GLY A 101 17.86 -11.50 -9.59
CA GLY A 101 18.17 -10.10 -9.31
C GLY A 101 18.08 -9.30 -10.61
N TRP A 102 17.57 -8.09 -10.50
CA TRP A 102 17.50 -7.16 -11.61
C TRP A 102 18.26 -5.90 -11.21
N THR A 103 19.26 -5.56 -12.01
CA THR A 103 20.03 -4.33 -11.85
C THR A 103 19.78 -3.41 -13.02
N ARG A 104 19.80 -2.10 -12.74
CA ARG A 104 19.61 -1.08 -13.76
C ARG A 104 20.95 -0.63 -14.31
N ASP A 105 21.09 -0.53 -15.62
CA ASP A 105 22.26 0.07 -16.24
C ASP A 105 22.18 1.62 -16.25
N THR A 106 23.19 2.26 -16.83
CA THR A 106 23.26 3.72 -16.96
C THR A 106 22.13 4.34 -17.79
N ASP A 107 21.53 3.54 -18.67
CA ASP A 107 20.42 3.95 -19.53
C ASP A 107 19.05 3.66 -18.88
N GLY A 108 19.05 3.13 -17.65
CA GLY A 108 17.85 2.81 -16.89
C GLY A 108 17.19 1.48 -17.27
N ILE A 109 17.85 0.66 -18.06
CA ILE A 109 17.34 -0.65 -18.51
C ILE A 109 17.64 -1.70 -17.43
N LEU A 110 16.62 -2.50 -17.10
CA LEU A 110 16.78 -3.63 -16.16
C LEU A 110 17.36 -4.85 -16.86
N HIS A 111 18.39 -5.40 -16.24
CA HIS A 111 19.03 -6.65 -16.64
C HIS A 111 18.80 -7.73 -15.61
N TYR A 112 18.34 -8.88 -16.06
CA TYR A 112 18.07 -10.05 -15.21
C TYR A 112 19.33 -10.87 -14.97
N HIS A 113 19.55 -11.27 -13.73
CA HIS A 113 20.61 -12.17 -13.29
C HIS A 113 20.00 -13.31 -12.48
N PRO A 114 20.13 -14.59 -12.89
CA PRO A 114 19.70 -15.71 -12.09
C PRO A 114 20.51 -15.79 -10.80
N LEU A 115 19.86 -16.07 -9.68
CA LEU A 115 20.49 -16.20 -8.37
C LEU A 115 20.22 -17.58 -7.78
N THR A 116 21.17 -18.09 -7.01
CA THR A 116 20.99 -19.32 -6.22
C THR A 116 20.55 -19.03 -4.78
N THR A 117 20.87 -17.85 -4.29
CA THR A 117 20.50 -17.37 -2.95
C THR A 117 20.23 -15.88 -2.99
N VAL A 118 19.49 -15.38 -2.01
CA VAL A 118 19.31 -13.92 -1.77
C VAL A 118 19.95 -13.55 -0.43
N PRO A 119 20.34 -12.28 -0.24
CA PRO A 119 20.74 -11.77 1.06
C PRO A 119 19.72 -12.12 2.16
N PRO A 120 20.16 -12.40 3.40
CA PRO A 120 19.26 -12.82 4.48
C PRO A 120 18.27 -11.75 4.92
N GLU A 121 18.51 -10.49 4.56
CA GLU A 121 17.63 -9.35 4.80
C GLU A 121 16.42 -9.32 3.87
N ILE A 122 16.50 -10.00 2.70
CA ILE A 122 15.44 -10.00 1.70
C ILE A 122 14.19 -10.70 2.23
N ARG A 123 13.09 -9.98 2.16
CA ARG A 123 11.75 -10.50 2.44
C ARG A 123 10.86 -10.18 1.24
N PHE A 124 10.19 -11.20 0.71
CA PHE A 124 9.23 -11.05 -0.38
C PHE A 124 7.83 -10.74 0.12
N ASP A 125 7.55 -11.09 1.37
CA ASP A 125 6.30 -10.76 2.03
C ASP A 125 6.48 -9.48 2.86
N PRO A 126 5.51 -8.57 2.87
CA PRO A 126 5.59 -7.37 3.69
C PRO A 126 5.72 -7.74 5.18
N PRO A 127 6.46 -6.96 5.98
CA PRO A 127 6.54 -7.20 7.40
C PRO A 127 5.13 -7.08 8.03
N PRO A 128 4.82 -7.89 9.04
CA PRO A 128 3.53 -7.81 9.71
C PRO A 128 3.37 -6.43 10.36
N VAL A 129 2.29 -5.75 10.02
CA VAL A 129 1.93 -4.47 10.65
C VAL A 129 1.26 -4.75 12.00
N LYS A 130 1.84 -4.17 13.05
CA LYS A 130 1.25 -4.24 14.39
C LYS A 130 0.14 -3.19 14.51
N ILE A 131 -1.09 -3.65 14.69
CA ILE A 131 -2.24 -2.79 14.96
C ILE A 131 -2.25 -2.46 16.47
N PRO A 132 -2.21 -1.17 16.88
CA PRO A 132 -2.15 -0.77 18.29
C PRO A 132 -3.52 -0.68 18.98
N PHE A 133 -4.62 -0.98 18.27
CA PHE A 133 -5.98 -0.90 18.75
C PHE A 133 -6.77 -2.18 18.45
N THR A 134 -7.91 -2.36 19.10
CA THR A 134 -8.86 -3.43 18.75
C THR A 134 -9.59 -3.02 17.46
N LEU A 135 -9.65 -3.94 16.50
CA LEU A 135 -10.35 -3.67 15.24
C LEU A 135 -11.83 -3.40 15.51
N PRO A 136 -12.41 -2.37 14.90
CA PRO A 136 -13.85 -2.18 14.87
C PRO A 136 -14.55 -3.41 14.29
N LYS A 137 -15.70 -3.77 14.87
CA LYS A 137 -16.45 -4.97 14.45
C LYS A 137 -16.78 -4.98 12.95
N GLU A 138 -17.06 -3.83 12.37
CA GLU A 138 -17.29 -3.68 10.94
C GLU A 138 -16.09 -4.16 10.10
N ILE A 139 -14.87 -3.88 10.55
CA ILE A 139 -13.64 -4.33 9.88
C ILE A 139 -13.40 -5.82 10.13
N GLU A 140 -13.66 -6.30 11.36
CA GLU A 140 -13.51 -7.73 11.69
C GLU A 140 -14.46 -8.59 10.83
N ASP A 141 -15.73 -8.20 10.74
CA ASP A 141 -16.74 -8.88 9.94
C ASP A 141 -16.44 -8.85 8.43
N ALA A 142 -15.63 -7.89 7.97
CA ALA A 142 -15.18 -7.76 6.58
C ALA A 142 -13.99 -8.67 6.22
N HIS A 143 -13.49 -9.47 7.14
CA HIS A 143 -12.34 -10.37 6.98
C HIS A 143 -11.06 -9.63 6.55
N PRO A 144 -10.38 -8.93 7.49
CA PRO A 144 -9.15 -8.20 7.19
C PRO A 144 -8.06 -9.15 6.65
N SER A 145 -7.39 -8.70 5.59
CA SER A 145 -6.45 -9.51 4.80
C SER A 145 -5.11 -8.80 4.54
N ALA A 146 -5.10 -7.47 4.54
CA ALA A 146 -3.91 -6.67 4.29
C ALA A 146 -3.85 -5.48 5.23
N PHE A 147 -2.64 -5.14 5.69
CA PHE A 147 -2.42 -4.04 6.61
C PHE A 147 -1.22 -3.22 6.16
N ALA A 148 -1.35 -1.89 6.19
CA ALA A 148 -0.26 -0.95 6.00
C ALA A 148 -0.42 0.26 6.90
N THR A 149 0.65 1.04 7.07
CA THR A 149 0.62 2.31 7.80
C THR A 149 1.65 3.27 7.22
N ASN A 150 1.30 4.55 7.19
CA ASN A 150 2.24 5.63 6.92
C ASN A 150 2.69 6.37 8.20
N GLY A 151 2.46 5.79 9.38
CA GLY A 151 2.75 6.38 10.68
C GLY A 151 1.65 7.30 11.23
N THR A 152 0.74 7.80 10.38
CA THR A 152 -0.37 8.67 10.77
C THR A 152 -1.72 7.94 10.69
N TYR A 153 -1.88 7.08 9.68
CA TYR A 153 -3.10 6.33 9.43
C TYR A 153 -2.79 4.86 9.25
N PHE A 154 -3.78 4.01 9.54
CA PHE A 154 -3.76 2.60 9.19
C PHE A 154 -4.66 2.34 8.00
N PHE A 155 -4.16 1.54 7.08
CA PHE A 155 -4.86 1.08 5.89
C PHE A 155 -5.13 -0.40 6.05
N ILE A 156 -6.40 -0.78 6.06
CA ILE A 156 -6.83 -2.15 6.35
C ILE A 156 -7.65 -2.65 5.18
N GLY A 157 -7.01 -3.51 4.38
CA GLY A 157 -7.67 -4.20 3.29
C GLY A 157 -8.46 -5.40 3.79
N THR A 158 -9.60 -5.67 3.17
CA THR A 158 -10.49 -6.77 3.54
C THR A 158 -10.82 -7.66 2.35
N LEU A 159 -11.37 -8.84 2.62
CA LEU A 159 -11.79 -9.78 1.57
C LEU A 159 -13.20 -9.50 1.02
N THR A 160 -14.00 -8.67 1.68
CA THR A 160 -15.41 -8.52 1.32
C THR A 160 -15.90 -7.09 1.17
N GLN A 161 -15.23 -6.12 1.81
CA GLN A 161 -15.73 -4.74 1.86
C GLN A 161 -14.73 -3.67 1.39
N GLY A 162 -13.57 -4.05 0.85
CA GLY A 162 -12.61 -3.12 0.31
C GLY A 162 -11.57 -2.65 1.32
N LEU A 163 -11.28 -1.35 1.35
CA LEU A 163 -10.22 -0.74 2.13
C LEU A 163 -10.79 0.22 3.16
N PHE A 164 -10.44 0.02 4.42
CA PHE A 164 -10.71 0.96 5.51
C PHE A 164 -9.46 1.78 5.84
N ILE A 165 -9.64 3.06 6.08
CA ILE A 165 -8.60 3.96 6.58
C ILE A 165 -9.01 4.39 7.97
N THR A 166 -8.14 4.13 8.96
CA THR A 166 -8.41 4.46 10.36
C THR A 166 -7.35 5.39 10.93
N SER A 167 -7.74 6.13 11.95
CA SER A 167 -6.83 6.83 12.85
C SER A 167 -6.06 5.85 13.76
N PRO A 168 -5.03 6.31 14.48
CA PRO A 168 -4.25 5.47 15.40
C PRO A 168 -5.04 4.87 16.58
N ASP A 169 -6.22 5.41 16.87
CA ASP A 169 -7.13 4.89 17.90
C ASP A 169 -8.18 3.92 17.35
N GLY A 170 -8.15 3.64 16.04
CA GLY A 170 -9.07 2.72 15.37
C GLY A 170 -10.36 3.35 14.84
N THR A 171 -10.55 4.67 14.97
CA THR A 171 -11.70 5.35 14.38
C THR A 171 -11.64 5.25 12.85
N ILE A 172 -12.72 4.77 12.22
CA ILE A 172 -12.83 4.69 10.76
C ILE A 172 -12.99 6.11 10.22
N LEU A 173 -12.03 6.54 9.42
CA LEU A 173 -12.01 7.86 8.77
C LEU A 173 -12.58 7.81 7.36
N GLN A 174 -12.30 6.72 6.64
CA GLN A 174 -12.75 6.51 5.28
C GLN A 174 -12.94 5.02 4.99
N HIS A 175 -13.92 4.73 4.14
CA HIS A 175 -14.16 3.40 3.61
C HIS A 175 -14.25 3.47 2.08
N LEU A 176 -13.32 2.79 1.40
CA LEU A 176 -13.26 2.68 -0.05
C LEU A 176 -13.75 1.29 -0.45
N SER A 177 -14.71 1.24 -1.36
CA SER A 177 -15.34 0.00 -1.81
C SER A 177 -15.69 0.06 -3.30
N LEU A 178 -16.21 -1.02 -3.83
CA LEU A 178 -16.74 -1.10 -5.19
C LEU A 178 -17.82 -0.03 -5.48
N GLN A 179 -18.54 0.43 -4.44
CA GLN A 179 -19.60 1.42 -4.60
C GLN A 179 -19.09 2.84 -4.77
N ASN A 180 -17.83 3.12 -4.43
CA ASN A 180 -17.34 4.49 -4.44
C ASN A 180 -16.03 4.70 -5.21
N GLN A 181 -15.02 3.88 -5.10
CA GLN A 181 -13.74 4.16 -5.77
C GLN A 181 -12.96 2.91 -6.21
N LEU A 182 -13.19 1.75 -5.62
CA LEU A 182 -12.47 0.53 -5.98
C LEU A 182 -13.16 -0.21 -7.13
N GLN A 183 -12.40 -1.00 -7.86
CA GLN A 183 -12.92 -1.92 -8.88
C GLN A 183 -13.34 -3.26 -8.29
N ASP A 184 -12.88 -3.59 -7.07
CA ASP A 184 -13.22 -4.80 -6.33
C ASP A 184 -13.22 -4.51 -4.83
N ASN A 185 -13.98 -5.28 -4.08
CA ASN A 185 -13.98 -5.24 -2.62
C ASN A 185 -12.89 -6.14 -1.99
N ILE A 186 -12.16 -6.91 -2.78
CA ILE A 186 -11.08 -7.77 -2.30
C ILE A 186 -9.76 -7.01 -2.34
N VAL A 187 -9.22 -6.66 -1.18
CA VAL A 187 -7.92 -6.02 -1.03
C VAL A 187 -6.96 -6.99 -0.34
N ARG A 188 -6.06 -7.60 -1.09
CA ARG A 188 -5.12 -8.62 -0.59
C ARG A 188 -3.73 -8.10 -0.31
N PHE A 189 -3.41 -6.89 -0.77
CA PHE A 189 -2.08 -6.31 -0.66
C PHE A 189 -2.16 -4.78 -0.56
N ILE A 190 -1.35 -4.19 0.33
CA ILE A 190 -1.15 -2.75 0.47
C ILE A 190 0.35 -2.53 0.64
N CYS A 191 0.97 -1.62 -0.12
CA CYS A 191 2.39 -1.27 -0.03
C CYS A 191 2.60 0.23 0.24
#